data_6345b0e8b8c2956fb11a3086ec01c754
#
_entry.id   6345b0e8b8c2956fb11a3086ec01c754
#
_cell.length_a   1.000
_cell.length_b   1.000
_cell.length_c   1.000
_cell.angle_alpha   90.00
_cell.angle_beta   90.00
_cell.angle_gamma   90.00
#
_symmetry.space_group_name_H-M   'P 1'
#
loop_
_entity.id
_entity.type
_entity.pdbx_description
1 polymer ?
#
loop_
_entity_poly.entity_id
_entity_poly.type
_entity_poly.pdbx_seq_one_letter_code
_entity_poly.pdbx_strand_id
1 'polypeptide(L)'
;MTVKASYAFLLEQSFVVPHCVWKWRPVYGDLYWDATWSQFTFSNFLRTAVDLSWKITHGVLHNLDRLASFGYTNLKNCYCGQSGESLEHLFYSCPLAQSVLGWVSVLFLSAVPDCPSLRPRHVLFGFSSEELSRVPKVFAVILILYKWSIWLARNDYHFGDRRPCVDDVLASLKAHICFVVRCHFRKSWNDRRAFVKHWSANGLLASVHGDSLLVKI
;
A
#
# COMPACT_ATOMS: atom_id res chain seq x y z
N MET A 1 11.67 -3.62 -39.06
CA MET A 1 11.28 -3.08 -37.76
C MET A 1 10.70 -4.24 -36.96
N THR A 2 11.14 -4.48 -35.70
CA THR A 2 10.58 -5.56 -34.89
C THR A 2 9.24 -5.13 -34.29
N VAL A 3 8.33 -6.07 -33.99
CA VAL A 3 7.03 -5.80 -33.33
C VAL A 3 7.22 -4.95 -32.07
N LYS A 4 8.27 -5.22 -31.28
CA LYS A 4 8.63 -4.46 -30.08
C LYS A 4 8.98 -3.01 -30.40
N ALA A 5 9.74 -2.75 -31.47
CA ALA A 5 10.12 -1.40 -31.87
C ALA A 5 8.91 -0.62 -32.43
N SER A 6 8.02 -1.30 -33.20
CA SER A 6 6.78 -0.68 -33.67
C SER A 6 5.83 -0.33 -32.54
N TYR A 7 5.71 -1.21 -31.54
CA TYR A 7 4.89 -0.96 -30.35
C TYR A 7 5.43 0.20 -29.50
N ALA A 8 6.75 0.25 -29.27
CA ALA A 8 7.39 1.36 -28.56
C ALA A 8 7.16 2.69 -29.28
N PHE A 9 7.31 2.73 -30.61
CA PHE A 9 7.06 3.92 -31.41
C PHE A 9 5.59 4.39 -31.34
N LEU A 10 4.62 3.45 -31.39
CA LEU A 10 3.20 3.79 -31.25
C LEU A 10 2.87 4.29 -29.85
N LEU A 11 3.48 3.72 -28.81
CA LEU A 11 3.33 4.19 -27.43
C LEU A 11 3.87 5.61 -27.25
N GLU A 12 5.02 5.94 -27.81
CA GLU A 12 5.59 7.30 -27.77
C GLU A 12 4.68 8.33 -28.45
N GLN A 13 4.08 7.97 -29.58
CA GLN A 13 3.15 8.87 -30.30
C GLN A 13 1.79 9.01 -29.62
N SER A 14 1.32 7.97 -28.91
CA SER A 14 0.01 7.94 -28.23
C SER A 14 0.10 8.16 -26.73
N PHE A 15 1.30 8.49 -26.19
CA PHE A 15 1.48 8.66 -24.76
C PHE A 15 0.68 9.86 -24.25
N VAL A 16 -0.42 9.55 -23.59
CA VAL A 16 -1.22 10.53 -22.85
C VAL A 16 -0.83 10.42 -21.39
N VAL A 17 -0.38 11.55 -20.81
CA VAL A 17 -0.08 11.61 -19.38
C VAL A 17 -1.33 11.19 -18.60
N PRO A 18 -1.26 10.17 -17.74
CA PRO A 18 -2.42 9.71 -16.97
C PRO A 18 -3.05 10.84 -16.16
N HIS A 19 -4.39 10.91 -16.15
CA HIS A 19 -5.13 11.95 -15.43
C HIS A 19 -4.74 12.09 -13.96
N CYS A 20 -4.35 11.02 -13.31
CA CYS A 20 -3.88 11.04 -11.91
C CYS A 20 -2.65 11.94 -11.70
N VAL A 21 -1.77 12.09 -12.70
CA VAL A 21 -0.60 12.97 -12.64
C VAL A 21 -1.07 14.43 -12.46
N TRP A 22 -2.01 14.85 -13.28
CA TRP A 22 -2.59 16.21 -13.21
C TRP A 22 -3.39 16.42 -11.93
N LYS A 23 -4.15 15.40 -11.50
CA LYS A 23 -4.99 15.45 -10.30
C LYS A 23 -4.19 15.70 -9.04
N TRP A 24 -3.05 15.03 -8.88
CA TRP A 24 -2.28 15.05 -7.62
C TRP A 24 -1.19 16.11 -7.59
N ARG A 25 -0.76 16.62 -8.73
CA ARG A 25 0.28 17.65 -8.82
C ARG A 25 0.04 18.90 -7.98
N PRO A 26 -1.20 19.47 -7.91
CA PRO A 26 -1.45 20.65 -7.05
C PRO A 26 -1.31 20.37 -5.56
N VAL A 27 -1.48 19.11 -5.12
CA VAL A 27 -1.47 18.73 -3.69
C VAL A 27 -0.10 18.25 -3.24
N TYR A 28 0.56 17.43 -4.08
CA TYR A 28 1.80 16.73 -3.70
C TYR A 28 3.01 17.10 -4.55
N GLY A 29 2.86 18.06 -5.49
CA GLY A 29 3.91 18.40 -6.44
C GLY A 29 4.16 17.29 -7.47
N ASP A 30 5.37 17.27 -8.02
CA ASP A 30 5.77 16.22 -8.97
C ASP A 30 6.10 14.92 -8.22
N LEU A 31 5.23 13.92 -8.37
CA LEU A 31 5.42 12.59 -7.82
C LEU A 31 6.31 11.76 -8.76
N TYR A 32 7.08 10.85 -8.18
CA TYR A 32 7.92 9.90 -8.92
C TYR A 32 7.08 8.72 -9.43
N TRP A 33 6.31 8.97 -10.50
CA TRP A 33 5.32 8.02 -11.00
C TRP A 33 5.89 6.65 -11.40
N ASP A 34 7.09 6.61 -11.99
CA ASP A 34 7.75 5.34 -12.33
C ASP A 34 8.04 4.49 -11.10
N ALA A 35 8.50 5.13 -10.02
CA ALA A 35 8.70 4.46 -8.74
C ALA A 35 7.36 3.98 -8.15
N THR A 36 6.32 4.82 -8.21
CA THR A 36 4.97 4.47 -7.74
C THR A 36 4.42 3.25 -8.48
N TRP A 37 4.51 3.24 -9.81
CA TRP A 37 4.04 2.11 -10.62
C TRP A 37 4.85 0.84 -10.39
N SER A 38 6.17 0.95 -10.24
CA SER A 38 7.04 -0.20 -10.01
C SER A 38 6.71 -0.94 -8.71
N GLN A 39 6.27 -0.23 -7.68
CA GLN A 39 5.93 -0.82 -6.38
C GLN A 39 4.72 -1.78 -6.45
N PHE A 40 3.81 -1.60 -7.40
CA PHE A 40 2.69 -2.51 -7.60
C PHE A 40 3.13 -3.90 -8.09
N THR A 41 4.29 -4.01 -8.71
CA THR A 41 4.84 -5.29 -9.17
C THR A 41 5.46 -6.12 -8.04
N PHE A 42 5.75 -5.52 -6.88
CA PHE A 42 6.39 -6.20 -5.75
C PHE A 42 5.47 -7.19 -5.04
N SER A 43 4.15 -7.04 -5.20
CA SER A 43 3.17 -7.87 -4.50
C SER A 43 2.23 -8.59 -5.46
N ASN A 44 2.70 -9.71 -6.01
CA ASN A 44 1.87 -10.57 -6.88
C ASN A 44 0.93 -11.52 -6.13
N PHE A 45 0.90 -11.47 -4.77
CA PHE A 45 0.21 -12.46 -3.95
C PHE A 45 -1.17 -12.04 -3.47
N LEU A 46 -1.45 -10.74 -3.45
CA LEU A 46 -2.74 -10.19 -3.05
C LEU A 46 -3.21 -9.14 -4.07
N ARG A 47 -3.69 -9.61 -5.21
CA ARG A 47 -4.11 -8.76 -6.34
C ARG A 47 -5.14 -7.70 -5.94
N THR A 48 -6.06 -8.06 -5.06
CA THR A 48 -7.10 -7.14 -4.55
C THR A 48 -6.51 -5.94 -3.80
N ALA A 49 -5.45 -6.15 -3.01
CA ALA A 49 -4.75 -5.06 -2.31
C ALA A 49 -3.96 -4.17 -3.28
N VAL A 50 -3.36 -4.77 -4.31
CA VAL A 50 -2.67 -4.04 -5.38
C VAL A 50 -3.67 -3.22 -6.19
N ASP A 51 -4.82 -3.80 -6.58
CA ASP A 51 -5.90 -3.11 -7.30
C ASP A 51 -6.46 -1.94 -6.48
N LEU A 52 -6.66 -2.12 -5.17
CA LEU A 52 -7.02 -1.03 -4.27
C LEU A 52 -5.99 0.10 -4.29
N SER A 53 -4.70 -0.24 -4.17
CA SER A 53 -3.62 0.75 -4.19
C SER A 53 -3.55 1.49 -5.53
N TRP A 54 -3.78 0.79 -6.63
CA TRP A 54 -3.90 1.38 -7.96
C TRP A 54 -5.08 2.38 -8.03
N LYS A 55 -6.27 1.98 -7.53
CA LYS A 55 -7.45 2.86 -7.45
C LYS A 55 -7.21 4.10 -6.60
N ILE A 56 -6.48 3.97 -5.48
CA ILE A 56 -6.08 5.10 -4.64
C ILE A 56 -5.19 6.06 -5.43
N THR A 57 -4.14 5.54 -6.06
CA THR A 57 -3.18 6.31 -6.84
C THR A 57 -3.85 7.05 -7.99
N HIS A 58 -4.80 6.42 -8.67
CA HIS A 58 -5.59 7.07 -9.73
C HIS A 58 -6.68 8.01 -9.16
N GLY A 59 -6.93 8.02 -7.85
CA GLY A 59 -7.98 8.80 -7.23
C GLY A 59 -9.37 8.41 -7.68
N VAL A 60 -9.57 7.12 -8.01
CA VAL A 60 -10.85 6.57 -8.49
C VAL A 60 -11.55 5.68 -7.47
N LEU A 61 -10.98 5.55 -6.26
CA LEU A 61 -11.62 4.79 -5.18
C LEU A 61 -12.91 5.46 -4.73
N HIS A 62 -13.96 4.67 -4.52
CA HIS A 62 -15.27 5.15 -4.06
C HIS A 62 -15.28 5.37 -2.54
N ASN A 63 -14.56 6.39 -2.08
CA ASN A 63 -14.65 6.94 -0.74
C ASN A 63 -15.86 7.89 -0.64
N LEU A 64 -16.19 8.38 0.58
CA LEU A 64 -17.38 9.20 0.78
C LEU A 64 -17.36 10.49 -0.04
N ASP A 65 -16.23 11.20 -0.09
CA ASP A 65 -16.12 12.46 -0.84
C ASP A 65 -16.38 12.25 -2.34
N ARG A 66 -15.89 11.12 -2.89
CA ARG A 66 -16.17 10.78 -4.29
C ARG A 66 -17.61 10.37 -4.51
N LEU A 67 -18.21 9.61 -3.60
CA LEU A 67 -19.64 9.26 -3.68
C LEU A 67 -20.52 10.52 -3.58
N ALA A 68 -20.20 11.44 -2.67
CA ALA A 68 -20.88 12.73 -2.55
C ALA A 68 -20.77 13.54 -3.85
N SER A 69 -19.61 13.53 -4.53
CA SER A 69 -19.44 14.21 -5.83
C SER A 69 -20.31 13.62 -6.96
N PHE A 70 -20.79 12.39 -6.80
CA PHE A 70 -21.77 11.75 -7.70
C PHE A 70 -23.23 11.96 -7.29
N GLY A 71 -23.47 12.77 -6.25
CA GLY A 71 -24.82 13.11 -5.80
C GLY A 71 -25.42 12.14 -4.76
N TYR A 72 -24.62 11.21 -4.22
CA TYR A 72 -25.08 10.38 -3.10
C TYR A 72 -25.15 11.21 -1.82
N THR A 73 -26.34 11.34 -1.19
CA THR A 73 -26.57 12.23 -0.06
C THR A 73 -26.70 11.52 1.29
N ASN A 74 -27.14 10.27 1.32
CA ASN A 74 -27.38 9.53 2.56
C ASN A 74 -26.15 8.64 2.93
N LEU A 75 -25.00 9.27 3.06
CA LEU A 75 -23.75 8.59 3.38
C LEU A 75 -23.51 8.61 4.89
N LYS A 76 -23.12 7.47 5.47
CA LYS A 76 -22.63 7.44 6.85
C LYS A 76 -21.34 8.25 6.94
N ASN A 77 -21.11 8.92 8.06
CA ASN A 77 -19.81 9.55 8.33
C ASN A 77 -18.67 8.50 8.38
N CYS A 78 -17.44 8.97 8.34
CA CYS A 78 -16.30 8.11 8.68
C CYS A 78 -16.51 7.48 10.06
N TYR A 79 -16.00 6.29 10.30
CA TYR A 79 -16.11 5.58 11.60
C TYR A 79 -15.52 6.38 12.77
N CYS A 80 -14.67 7.37 12.55
CA CYS A 80 -14.19 8.32 13.57
C CYS A 80 -15.20 9.44 13.89
N GLY A 81 -16.32 9.53 13.15
CA GLY A 81 -17.36 10.54 13.30
C GLY A 81 -17.17 11.79 12.43
N GLN A 82 -16.03 11.94 11.74
CA GLN A 82 -15.80 13.07 10.83
C GLN A 82 -16.74 12.99 9.63
N SER A 83 -17.36 14.13 9.28
CA SER A 83 -18.14 14.26 8.05
C SER A 83 -17.22 14.31 6.84
N GLY A 84 -17.49 13.51 5.82
CA GLY A 84 -16.63 13.33 4.66
C GLY A 84 -15.49 12.34 4.91
N GLU A 85 -14.89 11.86 3.84
CA GLU A 85 -13.82 10.88 3.87
C GLU A 85 -12.96 11.04 2.61
N SER A 86 -11.95 11.91 2.70
CA SER A 86 -10.93 11.98 1.65
C SER A 86 -10.00 10.75 1.71
N LEU A 87 -9.26 10.50 0.62
CA LEU A 87 -8.28 9.41 0.62
C LEU A 87 -7.18 9.66 1.67
N GLU A 88 -6.75 10.91 1.83
CA GLU A 88 -5.77 11.27 2.85
C GLU A 88 -6.34 11.08 4.26
N HIS A 89 -7.61 11.46 4.49
CA HIS A 89 -8.25 11.21 5.77
C HIS A 89 -8.30 9.69 6.05
N LEU A 90 -8.88 8.92 5.16
CA LEU A 90 -9.10 7.49 5.37
C LEU A 90 -7.80 6.72 5.65
N PHE A 91 -6.74 6.98 4.89
CA PHE A 91 -5.50 6.20 4.95
C PHE A 91 -4.37 6.86 5.75
N TYR A 92 -4.50 8.10 6.18
CA TYR A 92 -3.43 8.77 6.91
C TYR A 92 -3.91 9.52 8.14
N SER A 93 -4.84 10.49 8.05
CA SER A 93 -5.17 11.38 9.15
C SER A 93 -6.32 10.92 10.05
N CYS A 94 -7.05 9.89 9.69
CA CYS A 94 -8.06 9.29 10.58
C CYS A 94 -7.41 8.69 11.83
N PRO A 95 -7.95 8.91 13.05
CA PRO A 95 -7.37 8.41 14.30
C PRO A 95 -7.06 6.91 14.30
N LEU A 96 -7.95 6.07 13.74
CA LEU A 96 -7.69 4.64 13.62
C LEU A 96 -6.53 4.37 12.66
N ALA A 97 -6.50 5.03 11.51
CA ALA A 97 -5.42 4.90 10.54
C ALA A 97 -4.08 5.34 11.14
N GLN A 98 -4.04 6.45 11.89
CA GLN A 98 -2.87 6.94 12.61
C GLN A 98 -2.33 5.92 13.63
N SER A 99 -3.21 5.28 14.39
CA SER A 99 -2.79 4.27 15.38
C SER A 99 -2.15 3.06 14.69
N VAL A 100 -2.75 2.55 13.62
CA VAL A 100 -2.19 1.42 12.86
C VAL A 100 -0.90 1.82 12.13
N LEU A 101 -0.84 3.04 11.58
CA LEU A 101 0.34 3.56 10.90
C LEU A 101 1.50 3.80 11.89
N GLY A 102 1.20 4.16 13.13
CA GLY A 102 2.18 4.24 14.22
C GLY A 102 2.90 2.91 14.42
N TRP A 103 2.18 1.80 14.47
CA TRP A 103 2.77 0.47 14.54
C TRP A 103 3.64 0.15 13.30
N VAL A 104 3.17 0.47 12.08
CA VAL A 104 3.96 0.29 10.84
C VAL A 104 5.23 1.13 10.89
N SER A 105 5.17 2.37 11.39
CA SER A 105 6.32 3.26 11.51
C SER A 105 7.37 2.70 12.48
N VAL A 106 6.94 2.18 13.63
CA VAL A 106 7.83 1.51 14.60
C VAL A 106 8.51 0.30 13.95
N LEU A 107 7.76 -0.53 13.22
CA LEU A 107 8.30 -1.68 12.51
C LEU A 107 9.37 -1.25 11.49
N PHE A 108 9.14 -0.19 10.73
CA PHE A 108 10.08 0.31 9.72
C PHE A 108 11.35 0.88 10.36
N LEU A 109 11.20 1.70 11.41
CA LEU A 109 12.34 2.27 12.14
C LEU A 109 13.18 1.19 12.84
N SER A 110 12.53 0.13 13.36
CA SER A 110 13.24 -1.01 13.96
C SER A 110 14.08 -1.77 12.94
N ALA A 111 13.63 -1.82 11.67
CA ALA A 111 14.36 -2.48 10.60
C ALA A 111 15.43 -1.58 9.94
N VAL A 112 15.15 -0.29 9.82
CA VAL A 112 16.02 0.73 9.20
C VAL A 112 15.94 1.99 10.04
N PRO A 113 16.93 2.26 10.92
CA PRO A 113 16.91 3.41 11.83
C PRO A 113 16.76 4.76 11.10
N ASP A 114 17.33 4.90 9.91
CA ASP A 114 17.25 6.11 9.08
C ASP A 114 16.05 6.07 8.10
N CYS A 115 15.05 5.23 8.37
CA CYS A 115 13.85 5.19 7.55
C CYS A 115 13.14 6.57 7.57
N PRO A 116 12.76 7.12 6.41
CA PRO A 116 12.04 8.38 6.37
C PRO A 116 10.71 8.26 7.11
N SER A 117 10.33 9.30 7.84
CA SER A 117 9.03 9.37 8.50
C SER A 117 7.91 9.25 7.46
N LEU A 118 6.93 8.38 7.75
CA LEU A 118 5.80 8.19 6.85
C LEU A 118 4.95 9.46 6.79
N ARG A 119 4.76 9.96 5.57
CA ARG A 119 3.93 11.13 5.23
C ARG A 119 2.74 10.66 4.38
N PRO A 120 1.69 11.50 4.19
CA PRO A 120 0.56 11.14 3.33
C PRO A 120 0.97 10.61 1.97
N ARG A 121 1.97 11.24 1.33
CA ARG A 121 2.48 10.80 0.01
C ARG A 121 3.00 9.36 0.02
N HIS A 122 3.70 8.94 1.10
CA HIS A 122 4.24 7.58 1.20
C HIS A 122 3.13 6.55 1.32
N VAL A 123 2.09 6.87 2.10
CA VAL A 123 0.94 5.99 2.31
C VAL A 123 0.13 5.84 1.02
N LEU A 124 -0.12 6.94 0.31
CA LEU A 124 -0.97 6.92 -0.89
C LEU A 124 -0.22 6.41 -2.13
N PHE A 125 1.04 6.83 -2.33
CA PHE A 125 1.79 6.62 -3.57
C PHE A 125 3.03 5.74 -3.42
N GLY A 126 3.44 5.44 -2.17
CA GLY A 126 4.66 4.69 -1.87
C GLY A 126 5.91 5.59 -1.82
N PHE A 127 7.06 4.96 -1.94
CA PHE A 127 8.36 5.60 -1.83
C PHE A 127 8.87 6.10 -3.19
N SER A 128 9.68 7.17 -3.19
CA SER A 128 10.42 7.62 -4.36
C SER A 128 11.53 6.61 -4.75
N SER A 129 12.10 6.76 -5.95
CA SER A 129 13.23 5.92 -6.39
C SER A 129 14.44 6.05 -5.46
N GLU A 130 14.72 7.25 -4.96
CA GLU A 130 15.79 7.50 -4.00
C GLU A 130 15.51 6.82 -2.65
N GLU A 131 14.30 6.95 -2.12
CA GLU A 131 13.89 6.29 -0.89
C GLU A 131 13.93 4.76 -1.03
N LEU A 132 13.48 4.20 -2.18
CA LEU A 132 13.53 2.76 -2.47
C LEU A 132 14.96 2.20 -2.56
N SER A 133 15.97 3.03 -2.81
CA SER A 133 17.36 2.59 -2.74
C SER A 133 17.87 2.41 -1.30
N ARG A 134 17.22 3.07 -0.34
CA ARG A 134 17.61 3.08 1.08
C ARG A 134 16.75 2.16 1.96
N VAL A 135 15.51 1.88 1.53
CA VAL A 135 14.57 1.06 2.30
C VAL A 135 14.31 -0.30 1.63
N PRO A 136 14.05 -1.36 2.39
CA PRO A 136 13.65 -2.66 1.84
C PRO A 136 12.36 -2.55 1.01
N LYS A 137 12.34 -3.16 -0.17
CA LYS A 137 11.14 -3.19 -1.04
C LYS A 137 9.89 -3.76 -0.33
N VAL A 138 10.08 -4.60 0.67
CA VAL A 138 8.99 -5.14 1.48
C VAL A 138 8.18 -4.05 2.20
N PHE A 139 8.77 -2.87 2.47
CA PHE A 139 8.03 -1.76 3.08
C PHE A 139 6.91 -1.25 2.16
N ALA A 140 7.15 -1.19 0.86
CA ALA A 140 6.10 -0.87 -0.12
C ALA A 140 4.97 -1.93 -0.09
N VAL A 141 5.32 -3.22 0.03
CA VAL A 141 4.34 -4.30 0.18
C VAL A 141 3.52 -4.12 1.45
N ILE A 142 4.17 -3.81 2.58
CA ILE A 142 3.47 -3.58 3.87
C ILE A 142 2.52 -2.38 3.76
N LEU A 143 2.89 -1.28 3.10
CA LEU A 143 1.99 -0.14 2.88
C LEU A 143 0.78 -0.51 1.99
N ILE A 144 0.96 -1.40 1.01
CA ILE A 144 -0.16 -1.94 0.21
C ILE A 144 -1.12 -2.74 1.10
N LEU A 145 -0.58 -3.62 1.96
CA LEU A 145 -1.37 -4.44 2.88
C LEU A 145 -2.02 -3.60 3.99
N TYR A 146 -1.34 -2.55 4.46
CA TYR A 146 -1.89 -1.56 5.39
C TYR A 146 -3.15 -0.91 4.80
N LYS A 147 -3.06 -0.37 3.58
CA LYS A 147 -4.22 0.23 2.90
C LYS A 147 -5.36 -0.76 2.75
N TRP A 148 -5.06 -2.01 2.41
CA TRP A 148 -6.05 -3.07 2.30
C TRP A 148 -6.76 -3.34 3.64
N SER A 149 -6.03 -3.44 4.75
CA SER A 149 -6.62 -3.69 6.08
C SER A 149 -7.50 -2.53 6.55
N ILE A 150 -7.09 -1.27 6.31
CA ILE A 150 -7.91 -0.08 6.59
C ILE A 150 -9.19 -0.10 5.73
N TRP A 151 -9.08 -0.45 4.45
CA TRP A 151 -10.22 -0.50 3.54
C TRP A 151 -11.24 -1.58 3.91
N LEU A 152 -10.78 -2.75 4.34
CA LEU A 152 -11.68 -3.80 4.85
C LEU A 152 -12.42 -3.33 6.09
N ALA A 153 -11.73 -2.76 7.06
CA ALA A 153 -12.35 -2.22 8.28
C ALA A 153 -13.39 -1.13 7.98
N ARG A 154 -13.08 -0.25 7.00
CA ARG A 154 -14.03 0.76 6.51
C ARG A 154 -15.26 0.12 5.87
N ASN A 155 -15.10 -0.91 5.07
CA ASN A 155 -16.21 -1.59 4.43
C ASN A 155 -17.08 -2.35 5.45
N ASP A 156 -16.48 -3.01 6.44
CA ASP A 156 -17.22 -3.66 7.53
C ASP A 156 -18.08 -2.65 8.31
N TYR A 157 -17.60 -1.43 8.48
CA TYR A 157 -18.37 -0.36 9.12
C TYR A 157 -19.56 0.12 8.25
N HIS A 158 -19.30 0.36 6.95
CA HIS A 158 -20.33 0.93 6.08
C HIS A 158 -21.40 -0.08 5.67
N PHE A 159 -21.04 -1.34 5.49
CA PHE A 159 -21.91 -2.39 4.96
C PHE A 159 -22.28 -3.46 6.00
N GLY A 160 -21.48 -3.66 7.02
CA GLY A 160 -21.68 -4.68 8.06
C GLY A 160 -22.04 -4.12 9.44
N ASP A 161 -22.14 -2.79 9.57
CA ASP A 161 -22.41 -2.08 10.84
C ASP A 161 -21.42 -2.39 11.98
N ARG A 162 -20.27 -3.00 11.66
CA ARG A 162 -19.24 -3.32 12.64
C ARG A 162 -18.29 -2.15 12.80
N ARG A 163 -18.27 -1.55 13.99
CA ARG A 163 -17.33 -0.47 14.28
C ARG A 163 -15.90 -1.05 14.42
N PRO A 164 -14.92 -0.59 13.61
CA PRO A 164 -13.58 -1.11 13.68
C PRO A 164 -12.87 -0.69 14.97
N CYS A 165 -12.04 -1.58 15.52
CA CYS A 165 -11.06 -1.25 16.55
C CYS A 165 -9.63 -1.41 16.02
N VAL A 166 -8.67 -0.76 16.68
CA VAL A 166 -7.26 -0.76 16.26
C VAL A 166 -6.69 -2.18 16.28
N ASP A 167 -7.00 -2.97 17.32
CA ASP A 167 -6.47 -4.32 17.49
C ASP A 167 -6.94 -5.28 16.40
N ASP A 168 -8.21 -5.21 16.01
CA ASP A 168 -8.75 -6.01 14.89
C ASP A 168 -8.05 -5.69 13.57
N VAL A 169 -7.83 -4.39 13.31
CA VAL A 169 -7.15 -3.95 12.08
C VAL A 169 -5.67 -4.35 12.07
N LEU A 170 -4.99 -4.24 13.22
CA LEU A 170 -3.61 -4.72 13.38
C LEU A 170 -3.53 -6.24 13.21
N ALA A 171 -4.44 -7.01 13.80
CA ALA A 171 -4.50 -8.45 13.63
C ALA A 171 -4.71 -8.84 12.16
N SER A 172 -5.61 -8.15 11.46
CA SER A 172 -5.84 -8.32 10.03
C SER A 172 -4.58 -8.01 9.22
N LEU A 173 -3.91 -6.87 9.48
CA LEU A 173 -2.68 -6.49 8.81
C LEU A 173 -1.58 -7.53 9.00
N LYS A 174 -1.34 -7.97 10.24
CA LYS A 174 -0.37 -9.01 10.58
C LYS A 174 -0.68 -10.32 9.86
N ALA A 175 -1.95 -10.74 9.84
CA ALA A 175 -2.38 -11.94 9.12
C ALA A 175 -2.09 -11.84 7.62
N HIS A 176 -2.36 -10.70 6.99
CA HIS A 176 -2.05 -10.46 5.58
C HIS A 176 -0.54 -10.50 5.31
N ILE A 177 0.28 -9.88 6.17
CA ILE A 177 1.73 -9.93 6.05
C ILE A 177 2.21 -11.39 6.16
N CYS A 178 1.77 -12.13 7.19
CA CYS A 178 2.10 -13.54 7.36
C CYS A 178 1.72 -14.39 6.13
N PHE A 179 0.53 -14.16 5.58
CA PHE A 179 0.05 -14.86 4.39
C PHE A 179 0.97 -14.60 3.18
N VAL A 180 1.28 -13.34 2.88
CA VAL A 180 2.13 -12.95 1.74
C VAL A 180 3.55 -13.50 1.92
N VAL A 181 4.12 -13.39 3.13
CA VAL A 181 5.44 -13.97 3.45
C VAL A 181 5.48 -15.47 3.18
N ARG A 182 4.49 -16.21 3.68
CA ARG A 182 4.40 -17.67 3.48
C ARG A 182 4.22 -18.05 2.01
N CYS A 183 3.39 -17.32 1.26
CA CYS A 183 3.20 -17.54 -0.17
C CYS A 183 4.51 -17.30 -0.93
N HIS A 184 5.24 -16.22 -0.61
CA HIS A 184 6.52 -15.94 -1.24
C HIS A 184 7.58 -16.98 -0.87
N PHE A 185 7.62 -17.40 0.38
CA PHE A 185 8.52 -18.47 0.83
C PHE A 185 8.32 -19.76 0.03
N ARG A 186 7.09 -20.18 -0.20
CA ARG A 186 6.76 -21.37 -1.01
C ARG A 186 7.22 -21.21 -2.46
N LYS A 187 6.98 -20.05 -3.07
CA LYS A 187 7.39 -19.77 -4.47
C LYS A 187 8.90 -19.65 -4.63
N SER A 188 9.61 -19.18 -3.61
CA SER A 188 11.08 -19.00 -3.62
C SER A 188 11.82 -20.25 -3.12
N TRP A 189 11.22 -21.44 -3.24
CA TRP A 189 11.83 -22.69 -2.76
C TRP A 189 13.25 -22.89 -3.29
N ASN A 190 13.49 -22.57 -4.56
CA ASN A 190 14.78 -22.72 -5.24
C ASN A 190 15.71 -21.51 -5.05
N ASP A 191 15.24 -20.40 -4.45
CA ASP A 191 16.05 -19.20 -4.21
C ASP A 191 15.77 -18.61 -2.82
N ARG A 192 16.25 -19.32 -1.81
CA ARG A 192 16.13 -18.90 -0.40
C ARG A 192 16.89 -17.61 -0.10
N ARG A 193 17.99 -17.34 -0.80
CA ARG A 193 18.79 -16.12 -0.60
C ARG A 193 18.01 -14.89 -1.01
N ALA A 194 17.36 -14.92 -2.18
CA ALA A 194 16.49 -13.83 -2.62
C ALA A 194 15.31 -13.61 -1.67
N PHE A 195 14.70 -14.69 -1.17
CA PHE A 195 13.64 -14.60 -0.15
C PHE A 195 14.14 -13.88 1.10
N VAL A 196 15.25 -14.34 1.70
CA VAL A 196 15.82 -13.75 2.91
C VAL A 196 16.19 -12.29 2.69
N LYS A 197 16.86 -11.97 1.58
CA LYS A 197 17.20 -10.59 1.22
C LYS A 197 15.97 -9.67 1.14
N HIS A 198 14.84 -10.19 0.67
CA HIS A 198 13.60 -9.41 0.52
C HIS A 198 12.82 -9.27 1.84
N TRP A 199 12.72 -10.34 2.65
CA TRP A 199 11.81 -10.41 3.78
C TRP A 199 12.47 -10.34 5.16
N SER A 200 13.78 -10.48 5.26
CA SER A 200 14.42 -10.46 6.57
C SER A 200 14.29 -9.10 7.27
N ALA A 201 14.38 -8.02 6.50
CA ALA A 201 14.42 -6.67 7.04
C ALA A 201 15.24 -6.64 8.35
N ASN A 202 16.50 -7.01 8.27
CA ASN A 202 17.42 -7.19 9.39
C ASN A 202 16.97 -8.26 10.42
N GLY A 203 16.27 -9.30 9.97
CA GLY A 203 15.76 -10.39 10.81
C GLY A 203 14.50 -10.09 11.60
N LEU A 204 13.87 -8.92 11.39
CA LEU A 204 12.69 -8.50 12.16
C LEU A 204 11.37 -9.05 11.63
N LEU A 205 11.25 -9.24 10.31
CA LEU A 205 10.00 -9.71 9.70
C LEU A 205 9.94 -11.23 9.57
N ALA A 206 11.01 -11.84 9.08
CA ALA A 206 11.08 -13.28 8.89
C ALA A 206 12.51 -13.79 8.99
N SER A 207 12.69 -15.02 9.49
CA SER A 207 13.94 -15.75 9.46
C SER A 207 13.72 -17.16 8.92
N VAL A 208 14.74 -17.72 8.28
CA VAL A 208 14.72 -19.07 7.71
C VAL A 208 15.78 -19.90 8.40
N HIS A 209 15.38 -21.05 8.94
CA HIS A 209 16.25 -22.03 9.59
C HIS A 209 16.07 -23.39 8.89
N GLY A 210 17.03 -23.74 8.00
CA GLY A 210 16.85 -24.88 7.10
C GLY A 210 15.63 -24.69 6.20
N ASP A 211 14.68 -25.63 6.25
CA ASP A 211 13.43 -25.59 5.51
C ASP A 211 12.27 -24.91 6.28
N SER A 212 12.54 -24.41 7.48
CA SER A 212 11.53 -23.81 8.34
C SER A 212 11.54 -22.28 8.23
N LEU A 213 10.33 -21.70 8.15
CA LEU A 213 10.08 -20.25 8.12
C LEU A 213 9.52 -19.81 9.48
N LEU A 214 10.18 -18.87 10.13
CA LEU A 214 9.68 -18.15 11.29
C LEU A 214 9.30 -16.73 10.88
N VAL A 215 8.03 -16.36 11.06
CA VAL A 215 7.51 -14.99 10.88
C VAL A 215 7.39 -14.35 12.24
N LYS A 216 7.95 -13.16 12.44
CA LYS A 216 8.19 -12.53 13.77
C LYS A 216 7.31 -11.31 14.06
N ILE A 217 6.28 -11.05 13.30
CA ILE A 217 5.39 -9.86 13.42
C ILE A 217 4.17 -10.09 14.31
#